data_8cc86dd4a60d0530190ec8e854cb072d
#
_entry.id   8cc86dd4a60d0530190ec8e854cb072d
#
_cell.length_a   1.000
_cell.length_b   1.000
_cell.length_c   1.000
_cell.angle_alpha   90.00
_cell.angle_beta   90.00
_cell.angle_gamma   90.00
#
_symmetry.space_group_name_H-M   'P 1'
#
loop_
_entity.id
_entity.type
_entity.pdbx_description
1 polymer ?
#
loop_
_entity_poly.entity_id
_entity_poly.type
_entity_poly.pdbx_seq_one_letter_code
_entity_poly.pdbx_strand_id
1 'polypeptide(L)'
;MNTAFDSLTHKMQRAALGKTVDLVLSHAEKDPAKTVGQIVDLSKQFYGDSFSEDTYAHAKQTLTDPNSKWSKLINCMLNQLDPNVARTTALNLGYEAFFRGTKTIRENRVKYQCNIPWLILFDPTSACNMHCVGCWAGEYGHKNNLSFDDMDKIVTEGKELGVYLYMLTGGEPLVRKADILKLAEKHNDVQFAIYTNSTLIDEPFCKEVVRLGNIAFMLSIEGTPETNDARRGEGHYAAVMRAMDLLKEHGILFGTSICYTLSLIHISEPTRQEAIS
;
A
#
# COMPACT_ATOMS: atom_id res chain seq x y z
N MET A 1 -16.23 12.87 25.78
CA MET A 1 -15.15 13.75 25.33
C MET A 1 -15.33 14.04 23.86
N ASN A 2 -15.08 15.28 23.45
CA ASN A 2 -15.63 15.93 22.25
C ASN A 2 -15.17 15.33 20.90
N THR A 3 -15.77 14.23 20.48
CA THR A 3 -15.48 13.54 19.20
C THR A 3 -15.70 14.45 17.97
N ALA A 4 -16.60 15.41 18.04
CA ALA A 4 -16.88 16.34 16.95
C ALA A 4 -15.78 17.41 16.78
N PHE A 5 -15.24 17.94 17.88
CA PHE A 5 -14.16 18.93 17.85
C PHE A 5 -12.84 18.30 17.39
N ASP A 6 -12.50 17.12 17.88
CA ASP A 6 -11.33 16.35 17.42
C ASP A 6 -11.44 16.02 15.92
N SER A 7 -12.64 15.68 15.45
CA SER A 7 -12.89 15.43 14.03
C SER A 7 -12.68 16.67 13.16
N LEU A 8 -13.08 17.87 13.63
CA LEU A 8 -12.89 19.12 12.89
C LEU A 8 -11.41 19.53 12.85
N THR A 9 -10.74 19.48 14.01
CA THR A 9 -9.29 19.75 14.12
C THR A 9 -8.48 18.82 13.22
N HIS A 10 -8.79 17.53 13.24
CA HIS A 10 -8.15 16.54 12.38
C HIS A 10 -8.34 16.85 10.89
N LYS A 11 -9.57 17.17 10.46
CA LYS A 11 -9.85 17.55 9.06
C LYS A 11 -9.08 18.79 8.64
N MET A 12 -8.98 19.80 9.52
CA MET A 12 -8.20 21.01 9.26
C MET A 12 -6.70 20.73 9.15
N GLN A 13 -6.15 19.93 10.06
CA GLN A 13 -4.73 19.52 10.03
C GLN A 13 -4.41 18.72 8.77
N ARG A 14 -5.24 17.73 8.41
CA ARG A 14 -5.09 16.96 7.19
C ARG A 14 -5.16 17.84 5.94
N ALA A 15 -6.08 18.79 5.89
CA ALA A 15 -6.20 19.72 4.76
C ALA A 15 -5.00 20.67 4.65
N ALA A 16 -4.50 21.18 5.77
CA ALA A 16 -3.31 22.04 5.80
C ALA A 16 -2.07 21.25 5.33
N LEU A 17 -1.89 20.02 5.85
CA LEU A 17 -0.80 19.15 5.42
C LEU A 17 -0.92 18.78 3.94
N GLY A 18 -2.14 18.54 3.44
CA GLY A 18 -2.40 18.29 2.03
C GLY A 18 -1.87 19.39 1.13
N LYS A 19 -2.12 20.67 1.48
CA LYS A 19 -1.57 21.82 0.74
C LYS A 19 -0.03 21.85 0.76
N THR A 20 0.58 21.47 1.87
CA THR A 20 2.04 21.39 1.98
C THR A 20 2.60 20.24 1.12
N VAL A 21 1.94 19.09 1.12
CA VAL A 21 2.29 17.96 0.24
C VAL A 21 2.16 18.37 -1.22
N ASP A 22 1.07 19.05 -1.62
CA ASP A 22 0.87 19.55 -2.99
C ASP A 22 2.00 20.51 -3.41
N LEU A 23 2.40 21.41 -2.53
CA LEU A 23 3.52 22.32 -2.78
C LEU A 23 4.84 21.58 -2.93
N VAL A 24 5.10 20.59 -2.08
CA VAL A 24 6.32 19.78 -2.15
C VAL A 24 6.34 18.96 -3.43
N LEU A 25 5.24 18.29 -3.78
CA LEU A 25 5.14 17.50 -5.01
C LEU A 25 5.31 18.36 -6.27
N SER A 26 4.80 19.59 -6.29
CA SER A 26 4.98 20.51 -7.44
C SER A 26 6.43 20.94 -7.70
N HIS A 27 7.32 20.75 -6.72
CA HIS A 27 8.76 21.03 -6.85
C HIS A 27 9.59 19.77 -7.10
N ALA A 28 8.99 18.58 -6.99
CA ALA A 28 9.69 17.31 -7.07
C ALA A 28 10.41 17.09 -8.42
N GLU A 29 9.82 17.53 -9.52
CA GLU A 29 10.41 17.43 -10.86
C GLU A 29 11.69 18.25 -11.02
N LYS A 30 11.82 19.37 -10.28
CA LYS A 30 12.95 20.29 -10.41
C LYS A 30 14.16 19.88 -9.59
N ASP A 31 13.93 19.38 -8.38
CA ASP A 31 14.98 18.98 -7.44
C ASP A 31 14.44 17.89 -6.49
N PRO A 32 14.46 16.62 -6.92
CA PRO A 32 13.94 15.51 -6.13
C PRO A 32 14.63 15.36 -4.77
N ALA A 33 15.96 15.53 -4.71
CA ALA A 33 16.71 15.36 -3.47
C ALA A 33 16.34 16.43 -2.43
N LYS A 34 16.21 17.69 -2.87
CA LYS A 34 15.74 18.79 -2.02
C LYS A 34 14.31 18.55 -1.54
N THR A 35 13.45 18.10 -2.43
CA THR A 35 12.05 17.77 -2.13
C THR A 35 11.96 16.68 -1.05
N VAL A 36 12.72 15.62 -1.20
CA VAL A 36 12.79 14.52 -0.21
C VAL A 36 13.34 15.02 1.12
N GLY A 37 14.40 15.85 1.09
CA GLY A 37 14.93 16.49 2.30
C GLY A 37 13.86 17.31 3.04
N GLN A 38 13.05 18.09 2.31
CA GLN A 38 11.95 18.87 2.88
C GLN A 38 10.86 17.97 3.48
N ILE A 39 10.54 16.82 2.86
CA ILE A 39 9.58 15.84 3.40
C ILE A 39 10.09 15.29 4.74
N VAL A 40 11.38 14.97 4.85
CA VAL A 40 11.96 14.50 6.12
C VAL A 40 11.94 15.58 7.18
N ASP A 41 12.31 16.83 6.85
CA ASP A 41 12.26 17.96 7.78
C ASP A 41 10.81 18.25 8.24
N LEU A 42 9.87 18.18 7.33
CA LEU A 42 8.43 18.31 7.64
C LEU A 42 7.96 17.17 8.56
N SER A 43 8.36 15.93 8.25
CA SER A 43 8.07 14.78 9.10
C SER A 43 8.55 15.01 10.52
N LYS A 44 9.77 15.52 10.70
CA LYS A 44 10.33 15.84 12.02
C LYS A 44 9.47 16.86 12.79
N GLN A 45 8.94 17.88 12.11
CA GLN A 45 8.05 18.86 12.75
C GLN A 45 6.73 18.24 13.22
N PHE A 46 6.19 17.25 12.48
CA PHE A 46 4.94 16.58 12.82
C PHE A 46 5.13 15.42 13.81
N TYR A 47 6.20 14.64 13.65
CA TYR A 47 6.46 13.45 14.48
C TYR A 47 7.19 13.80 15.78
N GLY A 48 7.81 14.99 15.87
CA GLY A 48 8.51 15.46 17.08
C GLY A 48 9.45 14.40 17.64
N ASP A 49 9.30 14.13 18.93
CA ASP A 49 10.11 13.17 19.68
C ASP A 49 9.75 11.69 19.44
N SER A 50 8.92 11.36 18.44
CA SER A 50 8.55 9.97 18.12
C SER A 50 9.73 9.13 17.68
N PHE A 51 10.76 9.76 17.11
CA PHE A 51 12.02 9.14 16.68
C PHE A 51 13.21 9.99 17.17
N SER A 52 14.38 9.35 17.32
CA SER A 52 15.59 10.06 17.71
C SER A 52 16.09 11.00 16.60
N GLU A 53 16.84 12.03 16.99
CA GLU A 53 17.52 12.94 16.04
C GLU A 53 18.37 12.19 15.02
N ASP A 54 19.10 11.16 15.48
CA ASP A 54 19.94 10.33 14.61
C ASP A 54 19.11 9.58 13.56
N THR A 55 17.88 9.15 13.91
CA THR A 55 16.97 8.49 12.98
C THR A 55 16.56 9.43 11.84
N TYR A 56 16.20 10.68 12.15
CA TYR A 56 15.86 11.68 11.14
C TYR A 56 17.07 12.06 10.28
N ALA A 57 18.25 12.23 10.89
CA ALA A 57 19.48 12.54 10.18
C ALA A 57 19.87 11.41 9.22
N HIS A 58 19.84 10.17 9.68
CA HIS A 58 20.12 8.98 8.87
C HIS A 58 19.10 8.80 7.72
N ALA A 59 17.81 8.97 8.01
CA ALA A 59 16.77 8.94 6.99
C ALA A 59 17.01 10.01 5.92
N LYS A 60 17.28 11.26 6.33
CA LYS A 60 17.57 12.35 5.41
C LYS A 60 18.78 12.04 4.54
N GLN A 61 19.91 11.61 5.14
CA GLN A 61 21.10 11.22 4.43
C GLN A 61 20.83 10.12 3.40
N THR A 62 20.18 9.03 3.83
CA THR A 62 19.88 7.87 2.97
C THR A 62 18.96 8.22 1.81
N LEU A 63 17.94 9.04 2.06
CA LEU A 63 16.91 9.36 1.07
C LEU A 63 17.33 10.47 0.10
N THR A 64 18.33 11.30 0.47
CA THR A 64 18.86 12.33 -0.41
C THR A 64 20.14 11.91 -1.15
N ASP A 65 20.76 10.77 -0.78
CA ASP A 65 21.91 10.21 -1.51
C ASP A 65 21.46 9.64 -2.87
N PRO A 66 21.91 10.19 -4.01
CA PRO A 66 21.51 9.75 -5.34
C PRO A 66 21.92 8.29 -5.65
N ASN A 67 22.90 7.76 -4.93
CA ASN A 67 23.34 6.37 -5.08
C ASN A 67 22.49 5.38 -4.28
N SER A 68 21.75 5.85 -3.29
CA SER A 68 20.87 5.02 -2.48
C SER A 68 19.73 4.42 -3.30
N LYS A 69 19.47 3.12 -3.10
CA LYS A 69 18.28 2.46 -3.68
C LYS A 69 16.97 3.11 -3.24
N TRP A 70 16.92 3.65 -2.04
CA TRP A 70 15.76 4.33 -1.49
C TRP A 70 15.50 5.68 -2.16
N SER A 71 16.56 6.44 -2.42
CA SER A 71 16.46 7.69 -3.19
C SER A 71 15.95 7.42 -4.60
N LYS A 72 16.49 6.41 -5.27
CA LYS A 72 16.02 5.99 -6.61
C LYS A 72 14.55 5.58 -6.61
N LEU A 73 14.12 4.80 -5.60
CA LEU A 73 12.72 4.40 -5.46
C LEU A 73 11.79 5.60 -5.27
N ILE A 74 12.13 6.50 -4.35
CA ILE A 74 11.32 7.69 -4.08
C ILE A 74 11.26 8.61 -5.30
N ASN A 75 12.39 8.81 -5.99
CA ASN A 75 12.42 9.59 -7.21
C ASN A 75 11.55 8.97 -8.32
N CYS A 76 11.57 7.64 -8.45
CA CYS A 76 10.67 6.94 -9.35
C CYS A 76 9.21 7.19 -8.99
N MET A 77 8.84 7.08 -7.71
CA MET A 77 7.48 7.34 -7.24
C MET A 77 7.05 8.79 -7.50
N LEU A 78 7.91 9.77 -7.19
CA LEU A 78 7.60 11.19 -7.37
C LEU A 78 7.39 11.58 -8.84
N ASN A 79 8.07 10.90 -9.77
CA ASN A 79 8.02 11.22 -11.20
C ASN A 79 7.00 10.37 -11.98
N GLN A 80 6.55 9.25 -11.46
CA GLN A 80 5.71 8.30 -12.18
C GLN A 80 4.30 8.19 -11.63
N LEU A 81 4.07 8.56 -10.36
CA LEU A 81 2.74 8.48 -9.79
C LEU A 81 1.86 9.65 -10.24
N ASP A 82 0.58 9.36 -10.45
CA ASP A 82 -0.43 10.40 -10.58
C ASP A 82 -0.42 11.31 -9.33
N PRO A 83 -0.56 12.65 -9.48
CA PRO A 83 -0.51 13.57 -8.36
C PRO A 83 -1.51 13.28 -7.24
N ASN A 84 -2.73 12.81 -7.57
CA ASN A 84 -3.72 12.44 -6.57
C ASN A 84 -3.32 11.15 -5.83
N VAL A 85 -2.77 10.16 -6.54
CA VAL A 85 -2.26 8.92 -5.94
C VAL A 85 -1.09 9.23 -5.01
N ALA A 86 -0.11 10.01 -5.47
CA ALA A 86 1.05 10.40 -4.66
C ALA A 86 0.63 11.17 -3.39
N ARG A 87 -0.24 12.18 -3.56
CA ARG A 87 -0.77 12.99 -2.46
C ARG A 87 -1.55 12.15 -1.45
N THR A 88 -2.47 11.32 -1.91
CA THR A 88 -3.34 10.53 -1.05
C THR A 88 -2.53 9.47 -0.30
N THR A 89 -1.60 8.79 -0.98
CA THR A 89 -0.67 7.85 -0.35
C THR A 89 0.18 8.54 0.73
N ALA A 90 0.73 9.72 0.46
CA ALA A 90 1.51 10.47 1.44
C ALA A 90 0.69 10.85 2.68
N LEU A 91 -0.57 11.27 2.49
CA LEU A 91 -1.45 11.59 3.60
C LEU A 91 -1.89 10.35 4.38
N ASN A 92 -2.30 9.28 3.69
CA ASN A 92 -2.84 8.10 4.36
C ASN A 92 -1.75 7.27 5.05
N LEU A 93 -0.62 7.01 4.39
CA LEU A 93 0.49 6.31 5.03
C LEU A 93 1.29 7.24 5.95
N GLY A 94 1.65 8.42 5.48
CA GLY A 94 2.48 9.34 6.26
C GLY A 94 1.72 9.90 7.47
N TYR A 95 0.67 10.66 7.25
CA TYR A 95 -0.02 11.35 8.33
C TYR A 95 -0.96 10.42 9.13
N GLU A 96 -1.85 9.67 8.45
CA GLU A 96 -2.82 8.85 9.17
C GLU A 96 -2.18 7.61 9.82
N ALA A 97 -1.47 6.77 9.05
CA ALA A 97 -0.96 5.51 9.58
C ALA A 97 0.28 5.72 10.47
N PHE A 98 1.34 6.38 9.94
CA PHE A 98 2.60 6.50 10.68
C PHE A 98 2.52 7.49 11.84
N PHE A 99 1.90 8.64 11.66
CA PHE A 99 1.85 9.64 12.73
C PHE A 99 0.66 9.42 13.68
N ARG A 100 -0.55 9.71 13.21
CA ARG A 100 -1.75 9.69 14.03
C ARG A 100 -2.09 8.29 14.53
N GLY A 101 -2.09 7.31 13.64
CA GLY A 101 -2.39 5.92 13.94
C GLY A 101 -1.43 5.30 14.95
N THR A 102 -0.12 5.50 14.76
CA THR A 102 0.88 4.98 15.70
C THR A 102 0.70 5.55 17.11
N LYS A 103 0.36 6.83 17.23
CA LYS A 103 0.04 7.44 18.53
C LYS A 103 -1.18 6.76 19.17
N THR A 104 -2.28 6.65 18.42
CA THR A 104 -3.51 5.98 18.87
C THR A 104 -3.28 4.51 19.23
N ILE A 105 -2.47 3.78 18.44
CA ILE A 105 -2.08 2.40 18.74
C ILE A 105 -1.36 2.30 20.09
N ARG A 106 -0.41 3.21 20.37
CA ARG A 106 0.33 3.22 21.64
C ARG A 106 -0.60 3.47 22.83
N GLU A 107 -1.52 4.41 22.72
CA GLU A 107 -2.52 4.73 23.73
C GLU A 107 -3.47 3.52 23.97
N ASN A 108 -3.96 2.91 22.90
CA ASN A 108 -4.85 1.75 22.96
C ASN A 108 -4.14 0.49 23.50
N ARG A 109 -2.85 0.28 23.25
CA ARG A 109 -2.07 -0.81 23.88
C ARG A 109 -2.09 -0.72 25.38
N VAL A 110 -1.92 0.48 25.93
CA VAL A 110 -1.99 0.72 27.39
C VAL A 110 -3.42 0.51 27.89
N LYS A 111 -4.40 1.09 27.18
CA LYS A 111 -5.83 1.02 27.57
C LYS A 111 -6.37 -0.41 27.61
N TYR A 112 -6.07 -1.20 26.60
CA TYR A 112 -6.63 -2.56 26.42
C TYR A 112 -5.70 -3.66 26.92
N GLN A 113 -4.48 -3.33 27.39
CA GLN A 113 -3.47 -4.27 27.87
C GLN A 113 -3.15 -5.38 26.84
N CYS A 114 -3.18 -5.06 25.56
CA CYS A 114 -2.88 -5.99 24.48
C CYS A 114 -2.13 -5.32 23.33
N ASN A 115 -1.54 -6.13 22.46
CA ASN A 115 -0.90 -5.61 21.24
C ASN A 115 -1.96 -5.20 20.22
N ILE A 116 -1.88 -3.97 19.71
CA ILE A 116 -2.70 -3.48 18.62
C ILE A 116 -1.87 -3.55 17.33
N PRO A 117 -2.38 -4.20 16.27
CA PRO A 117 -1.65 -4.31 15.01
C PRO A 117 -1.53 -2.95 14.31
N TRP A 118 -0.52 -2.80 13.47
CA TRP A 118 -0.33 -1.61 12.64
C TRP A 118 -1.06 -1.70 11.30
N LEU A 119 -1.34 -2.91 10.86
CA LEU A 119 -2.13 -3.23 9.66
C LEU A 119 -3.11 -4.37 9.97
N ILE A 120 -4.21 -4.42 9.22
CA ILE A 120 -5.16 -5.53 9.24
C ILE A 120 -5.21 -6.13 7.84
N LEU A 121 -5.07 -7.46 7.77
CA LEU A 121 -5.27 -8.24 6.55
C LEU A 121 -6.62 -8.95 6.65
N PHE A 122 -7.42 -8.86 5.60
CA PHE A 122 -8.66 -9.65 5.50
C PHE A 122 -8.95 -10.07 4.05
N ASP A 123 -9.77 -11.10 3.91
CA ASP A 123 -10.15 -11.71 2.65
C ASP A 123 -11.59 -11.31 2.29
N PRO A 124 -11.81 -10.41 1.33
CA PRO A 124 -13.16 -10.04 0.89
C PRO A 124 -13.97 -11.23 0.39
N THR A 125 -13.29 -12.21 -0.17
CA THR A 125 -13.89 -13.42 -0.76
C THR A 125 -12.89 -14.56 -0.86
N SER A 126 -13.37 -15.80 -0.75
CA SER A 126 -12.61 -16.99 -1.14
C SER A 126 -12.73 -17.33 -2.64
N ALA A 127 -13.60 -16.65 -3.39
CA ALA A 127 -13.75 -16.86 -4.82
C ALA A 127 -12.53 -16.38 -5.58
N CYS A 128 -12.08 -17.18 -6.53
CA CYS A 128 -10.98 -16.83 -7.43
C CYS A 128 -11.33 -17.25 -8.86
N ASN A 129 -10.90 -16.47 -9.82
CA ASN A 129 -11.04 -16.79 -11.25
C ASN A 129 -9.88 -17.62 -11.81
N MET A 130 -8.97 -18.12 -10.94
CA MET A 130 -7.81 -18.92 -11.28
C MET A 130 -7.68 -20.15 -10.39
N HIS A 131 -6.88 -21.14 -10.85
CA HIS A 131 -6.61 -22.42 -10.17
C HIS A 131 -5.09 -22.67 -10.13
N CYS A 132 -4.36 -21.82 -9.43
CA CYS A 132 -2.90 -21.88 -9.36
C CYS A 132 -2.42 -23.14 -8.61
N VAL A 133 -1.36 -23.78 -9.10
CA VAL A 133 -0.74 -24.93 -8.46
C VAL A 133 -0.20 -24.52 -7.07
N GLY A 134 -0.55 -25.30 -6.04
CA GLY A 134 -0.13 -25.03 -4.66
C GLY A 134 -0.72 -23.75 -4.05
N CYS A 135 -1.86 -23.28 -4.54
CA CYS A 135 -2.57 -22.15 -3.95
C CYS A 135 -3.22 -22.55 -2.63
N TRP A 136 -2.83 -21.90 -1.53
CA TRP A 136 -3.40 -22.16 -0.21
C TRP A 136 -4.89 -21.84 -0.13
N ALA A 137 -5.36 -20.82 -0.89
CA ALA A 137 -6.75 -20.42 -0.92
C ALA A 137 -7.64 -21.36 -1.79
N GLY A 138 -7.04 -22.15 -2.67
CA GLY A 138 -7.76 -23.06 -3.56
C GLY A 138 -8.54 -24.18 -2.83
N GLU A 139 -8.11 -24.52 -1.61
CA GLU A 139 -8.76 -25.57 -0.80
C GLU A 139 -10.05 -25.11 -0.09
N TYR A 140 -10.24 -23.79 0.10
CA TYR A 140 -11.39 -23.26 0.86
C TYR A 140 -12.69 -23.18 0.04
N GLY A 141 -12.62 -23.43 -1.27
CA GLY A 141 -13.78 -23.30 -2.17
C GLY A 141 -14.20 -21.83 -2.34
N HIS A 142 -15.22 -21.61 -3.17
CA HIS A 142 -15.65 -20.25 -3.58
C HIS A 142 -16.83 -19.70 -2.80
N LYS A 143 -17.05 -20.15 -1.55
CA LYS A 143 -18.30 -19.93 -0.82
C LYS A 143 -18.25 -18.87 0.27
N ASN A 144 -17.04 -18.54 0.75
CA ASN A 144 -16.86 -17.63 1.86
C ASN A 144 -16.70 -16.20 1.35
N ASN A 145 -17.62 -15.33 1.74
CA ASN A 145 -17.59 -13.92 1.36
C ASN A 145 -17.90 -13.07 2.60
N LEU A 146 -17.14 -12.01 2.82
CA LEU A 146 -17.55 -10.94 3.73
C LEU A 146 -18.65 -10.10 3.06
N SER A 147 -19.66 -9.71 3.82
CA SER A 147 -20.57 -8.68 3.33
C SER A 147 -19.86 -7.32 3.22
N PHE A 148 -20.43 -6.37 2.47
CA PHE A 148 -19.91 -5.01 2.46
C PHE A 148 -19.91 -4.41 3.88
N ASP A 149 -20.94 -4.65 4.65
CA ASP A 149 -21.09 -4.13 6.01
C ASP A 149 -20.04 -4.72 6.97
N ASP A 150 -19.64 -5.99 6.79
CA ASP A 150 -18.55 -6.60 7.56
C ASP A 150 -17.21 -5.93 7.22
N MET A 151 -16.91 -5.71 5.95
CA MET A 151 -15.68 -5.01 5.52
C MET A 151 -15.66 -3.57 6.04
N ASP A 152 -16.77 -2.86 5.94
CA ASP A 152 -16.94 -1.51 6.46
C ASP A 152 -16.72 -1.45 7.98
N LYS A 153 -17.28 -2.41 8.71
CA LYS A 153 -17.10 -2.53 10.15
C LYS A 153 -15.66 -2.80 10.53
N ILE A 154 -14.95 -3.72 9.83
CA ILE A 154 -13.53 -4.00 10.06
C ILE A 154 -12.70 -2.72 9.92
N VAL A 155 -12.94 -1.93 8.88
CA VAL A 155 -12.21 -0.68 8.66
C VAL A 155 -12.58 0.37 9.70
N THR A 156 -13.85 0.52 10.02
CA THR A 156 -14.34 1.49 11.01
C THR A 156 -13.75 1.23 12.39
N GLU A 157 -13.87 0.00 12.90
CA GLU A 157 -13.35 -0.40 14.22
C GLU A 157 -11.80 -0.39 14.24
N GLY A 158 -11.15 -0.77 13.14
CA GLY A 158 -9.70 -0.68 13.01
C GLY A 158 -9.20 0.75 13.12
N LYS A 159 -9.89 1.73 12.53
CA LYS A 159 -9.55 3.16 12.67
C LYS A 159 -9.64 3.65 14.11
N GLU A 160 -10.62 3.18 14.88
CA GLU A 160 -10.74 3.48 16.32
C GLU A 160 -9.53 2.96 17.11
N LEU A 161 -8.94 1.86 16.65
CA LEU A 161 -7.71 1.30 17.22
C LEU A 161 -6.44 2.01 16.73
N GLY A 162 -6.52 2.82 15.68
CA GLY A 162 -5.39 3.52 15.07
C GLY A 162 -4.84 2.85 13.81
N VAL A 163 -5.56 1.87 13.23
CA VAL A 163 -5.12 1.17 12.01
C VAL A 163 -5.62 1.89 10.77
N TYR A 164 -4.68 2.27 9.90
CA TYR A 164 -4.96 3.01 8.65
C TYR A 164 -4.35 2.33 7.41
N LEU A 165 -3.83 1.12 7.56
CA LEU A 165 -3.39 0.28 6.45
C LEU A 165 -4.14 -1.04 6.47
N TYR A 166 -4.76 -1.39 5.34
CA TYR A 166 -5.51 -2.63 5.16
C TYR A 166 -4.98 -3.38 3.95
N MET A 167 -4.74 -4.68 4.14
CA MET A 167 -4.31 -5.57 3.07
C MET A 167 -5.47 -6.48 2.70
N LEU A 168 -5.81 -6.51 1.41
CA LEU A 168 -6.87 -7.35 0.88
C LEU A 168 -6.25 -8.52 0.12
N THR A 169 -6.57 -9.74 0.53
CA THR A 169 -6.14 -10.98 -0.11
C THR A 169 -7.31 -11.97 -0.27
N GLY A 170 -7.08 -13.26 -0.14
CA GLY A 170 -8.12 -14.28 -0.17
C GLY A 170 -8.04 -15.16 -1.43
N GLY A 171 -9.16 -15.31 -2.15
CA GLY A 171 -9.18 -15.83 -3.51
C GLY A 171 -8.61 -14.80 -4.47
N GLU A 172 -9.47 -14.15 -5.25
CA GLU A 172 -9.09 -12.94 -6.00
C GLU A 172 -9.95 -11.76 -5.53
N PRO A 173 -9.37 -10.77 -4.82
CA PRO A 173 -10.14 -9.65 -4.30
C PRO A 173 -10.88 -8.86 -5.40
N LEU A 174 -10.29 -8.77 -6.59
CA LEU A 174 -10.86 -7.99 -7.70
C LEU A 174 -12.10 -8.60 -8.35
N VAL A 175 -12.54 -9.82 -7.97
CA VAL A 175 -13.90 -10.27 -8.31
C VAL A 175 -14.95 -9.44 -7.59
N ARG A 176 -14.56 -8.70 -6.55
CA ARG A 176 -15.38 -7.77 -5.76
C ARG A 176 -15.01 -6.30 -6.01
N LYS A 177 -14.54 -5.93 -7.21
CA LYS A 177 -14.13 -4.54 -7.56
C LYS A 177 -15.10 -3.47 -7.06
N ALA A 178 -16.41 -3.66 -7.30
CA ALA A 178 -17.41 -2.65 -6.94
C ALA A 178 -17.47 -2.38 -5.43
N ASP A 179 -17.40 -3.43 -4.62
CA ASP A 179 -17.39 -3.30 -3.16
C ASP A 179 -16.09 -2.67 -2.66
N ILE A 180 -14.96 -3.04 -3.27
CA ILE A 180 -13.63 -2.49 -2.93
C ILE A 180 -13.58 -1.00 -3.25
N LEU A 181 -14.05 -0.58 -4.42
CA LEU A 181 -14.11 0.85 -4.79
C LEU A 181 -15.02 1.63 -3.83
N LYS A 182 -16.19 1.09 -3.52
CA LYS A 182 -17.13 1.67 -2.55
C LYS A 182 -16.52 1.78 -1.14
N LEU A 183 -15.77 0.76 -0.70
CA LEU A 183 -15.08 0.75 0.58
C LEU A 183 -13.96 1.82 0.61
N ALA A 184 -13.15 1.89 -0.45
CA ALA A 184 -12.09 2.86 -0.59
C ALA A 184 -12.60 4.31 -0.65
N GLU A 185 -13.73 4.54 -1.31
CA GLU A 185 -14.40 5.83 -1.34
C GLU A 185 -14.92 6.26 0.03
N LYS A 186 -15.58 5.34 0.75
CA LYS A 186 -16.10 5.59 2.09
C LYS A 186 -14.98 5.87 3.10
N HIS A 187 -13.87 5.16 2.98
CA HIS A 187 -12.70 5.28 3.86
C HIS A 187 -11.51 5.89 3.10
N ASN A 188 -11.67 7.10 2.60
CA ASN A 188 -10.66 7.81 1.82
C ASN A 188 -9.42 8.25 2.63
N ASP A 189 -9.47 8.06 3.94
CA ASP A 189 -8.41 8.37 4.91
C ASP A 189 -7.54 7.15 5.28
N VAL A 190 -7.78 5.97 4.70
CA VAL A 190 -6.96 4.78 4.87
C VAL A 190 -6.31 4.36 3.57
N GLN A 191 -5.23 3.58 3.65
CA GLN A 191 -4.57 2.97 2.49
C GLN A 191 -4.98 1.51 2.36
N PHE A 192 -5.38 1.11 1.16
CA PHE A 192 -5.63 -0.28 0.81
C PHE A 192 -4.49 -0.82 -0.04
N ALA A 193 -3.94 -1.98 0.33
CA ALA A 193 -2.97 -2.73 -0.46
C ALA A 193 -3.62 -4.05 -0.92
N ILE A 194 -3.80 -4.24 -2.22
CA ILE A 194 -4.56 -5.36 -2.78
C ILE A 194 -3.60 -6.35 -3.41
N TYR A 195 -3.57 -7.58 -2.88
CA TYR A 195 -2.88 -8.70 -3.51
C TYR A 195 -3.78 -9.29 -4.58
N THR A 196 -3.32 -9.31 -5.82
CA THR A 196 -4.14 -9.71 -6.96
C THR A 196 -3.35 -10.54 -7.97
N ASN A 197 -4.05 -11.45 -8.64
CA ASN A 197 -3.54 -12.12 -9.82
C ASN A 197 -3.51 -11.22 -11.08
N SER A 198 -3.94 -9.98 -10.96
CA SER A 198 -3.87 -8.92 -11.98
C SER A 198 -4.78 -9.07 -13.19
N THR A 199 -5.39 -10.24 -13.41
CA THR A 199 -6.16 -10.55 -14.63
C THR A 199 -7.41 -9.68 -14.79
N LEU A 200 -7.91 -9.10 -13.71
CA LEU A 200 -9.11 -8.28 -13.66
C LEU A 200 -8.82 -6.77 -13.66
N ILE A 201 -7.56 -6.35 -13.77
CA ILE A 201 -7.20 -4.94 -13.91
C ILE A 201 -7.52 -4.49 -15.33
N ASP A 202 -8.37 -3.47 -15.46
CA ASP A 202 -8.81 -2.89 -16.72
C ASP A 202 -8.81 -1.36 -16.65
N GLU A 203 -8.89 -0.72 -17.79
CA GLU A 203 -8.86 0.74 -17.98
C GLU A 203 -9.92 1.49 -17.14
N PRO A 204 -11.22 1.08 -17.13
CA PRO A 204 -12.21 1.73 -16.29
C PRO A 204 -11.89 1.65 -14.78
N PHE A 205 -11.36 0.52 -14.34
CA PHE A 205 -10.97 0.33 -12.96
C PHE A 205 -9.77 1.20 -12.57
N CYS A 206 -8.75 1.30 -13.44
CA CYS A 206 -7.62 2.19 -13.22
C CYS A 206 -8.03 3.66 -13.06
N LYS A 207 -8.97 4.15 -13.86
CA LYS A 207 -9.52 5.52 -13.72
C LYS A 207 -10.15 5.77 -12.34
N GLU A 208 -10.93 4.82 -11.84
CA GLU A 208 -11.53 4.92 -10.52
C GLU A 208 -10.47 4.85 -9.40
N VAL A 209 -9.46 3.98 -9.55
CA VAL A 209 -8.35 3.88 -8.60
C VAL A 209 -7.58 5.21 -8.52
N VAL A 210 -7.29 5.85 -9.66
CA VAL A 210 -6.65 7.17 -9.70
C VAL A 210 -7.54 8.23 -9.04
N ARG A 211 -8.84 8.22 -9.33
CA ARG A 211 -9.81 9.15 -8.70
C ARG A 211 -9.80 9.04 -7.18
N LEU A 212 -9.76 7.83 -6.65
CA LEU A 212 -9.74 7.56 -5.20
C LEU A 212 -8.35 7.82 -4.58
N GLY A 213 -7.28 7.39 -5.24
CA GLY A 213 -5.89 7.62 -4.85
C GLY A 213 -5.38 6.78 -3.67
N ASN A 214 -6.23 6.00 -3.01
CA ASN A 214 -5.90 5.26 -1.79
C ASN A 214 -5.81 3.74 -1.96
N ILE A 215 -5.64 3.26 -3.19
CA ILE A 215 -5.46 1.85 -3.52
C ILE A 215 -4.08 1.63 -4.15
N ALA A 216 -3.34 0.66 -3.64
CA ALA A 216 -2.08 0.17 -4.21
C ALA A 216 -2.19 -1.33 -4.47
N PHE A 217 -1.39 -1.85 -5.40
CA PHE A 217 -1.46 -3.25 -5.80
C PHE A 217 -0.16 -4.01 -5.49
N MET A 218 -0.31 -5.28 -5.11
CA MET A 218 0.74 -6.28 -5.03
C MET A 218 0.45 -7.35 -6.09
N LEU A 219 1.11 -7.23 -7.24
CA LEU A 219 0.85 -8.08 -8.39
C LEU A 219 1.56 -9.42 -8.23
N SER A 220 0.81 -10.49 -8.32
CA SER A 220 1.36 -11.85 -8.18
C SER A 220 2.08 -12.28 -9.44
N ILE A 221 3.39 -12.53 -9.36
CA ILE A 221 4.23 -12.99 -10.48
C ILE A 221 5.30 -13.96 -9.98
N GLU A 222 5.72 -14.93 -10.81
CA GLU A 222 6.61 -16.03 -10.41
C GLU A 222 7.88 -16.12 -11.28
N GLY A 223 8.46 -14.99 -11.66
CA GLY A 223 9.73 -14.95 -12.40
C GLY A 223 9.54 -14.95 -13.92
N THR A 224 10.07 -15.97 -14.65
CA THR A 224 9.98 -16.02 -16.11
C THR A 224 8.58 -16.40 -16.61
N PRO A 225 8.24 -16.13 -17.90
CA PRO A 225 6.95 -16.57 -18.46
C PRO A 225 6.66 -18.04 -18.21
N GLU A 226 7.65 -18.93 -18.44
CA GLU A 226 7.51 -20.36 -18.31
C GLU A 226 7.23 -20.78 -16.86
N THR A 227 7.99 -20.25 -15.90
CA THR A 227 7.82 -20.60 -14.49
C THR A 227 6.52 -20.01 -13.91
N ASN A 228 6.16 -18.83 -14.36
CA ASN A 228 4.93 -18.19 -13.97
C ASN A 228 3.70 -18.96 -14.46
N ASP A 229 3.67 -19.25 -15.76
CA ASP A 229 2.51 -19.91 -16.39
C ASP A 229 2.39 -21.39 -15.98
N ALA A 230 3.50 -22.07 -15.71
CA ALA A 230 3.49 -23.42 -15.13
C ALA A 230 2.78 -23.48 -13.76
N ARG A 231 2.88 -22.42 -12.94
CA ARG A 231 2.22 -22.38 -11.63
C ARG A 231 0.81 -21.76 -11.70
N ARG A 232 0.65 -20.69 -12.47
CA ARG A 232 -0.58 -19.87 -12.45
C ARG A 232 -1.55 -20.13 -13.59
N GLY A 233 -1.08 -20.80 -14.64
CA GLY A 233 -1.85 -21.09 -15.85
C GLY A 233 -1.35 -20.30 -17.05
N GLU A 234 -1.54 -20.87 -18.23
CA GLU A 234 -1.09 -20.33 -19.50
C GLU A 234 -1.63 -18.92 -19.74
N GLY A 235 -0.75 -18.01 -20.17
CA GLY A 235 -1.10 -16.61 -20.49
C GLY A 235 -1.18 -15.68 -19.26
N HIS A 236 -1.00 -16.20 -18.04
CA HIS A 236 -1.05 -15.34 -16.85
C HIS A 236 0.10 -14.31 -16.82
N TYR A 237 1.31 -14.71 -17.22
CA TYR A 237 2.45 -13.78 -17.29
C TYR A 237 2.13 -12.58 -18.18
N ALA A 238 1.58 -12.83 -19.37
CA ALA A 238 1.19 -11.76 -20.28
C ALA A 238 0.08 -10.87 -19.70
N ALA A 239 -0.85 -11.42 -18.93
CA ALA A 239 -1.88 -10.65 -18.25
C ALA A 239 -1.29 -9.73 -17.17
N VAL A 240 -0.34 -10.21 -16.38
CA VAL A 240 0.35 -9.39 -15.36
C VAL A 240 1.14 -8.26 -16.02
N MET A 241 1.86 -8.54 -17.11
CA MET A 241 2.63 -7.50 -17.82
C MET A 241 1.71 -6.41 -18.37
N ARG A 242 0.57 -6.76 -18.99
CA ARG A 242 -0.43 -5.77 -19.41
C ARG A 242 -0.98 -4.95 -18.23
N ALA A 243 -1.24 -5.58 -17.11
CA ALA A 243 -1.69 -4.87 -15.90
C ALA A 243 -0.62 -3.89 -15.39
N MET A 244 0.66 -4.29 -15.38
CA MET A 244 1.77 -3.40 -15.02
C MET A 244 1.86 -2.19 -15.95
N ASP A 245 1.68 -2.40 -17.27
CA ASP A 245 1.70 -1.31 -18.23
C ASP A 245 0.53 -0.34 -18.00
N LEU A 246 -0.69 -0.83 -17.81
CA LEU A 246 -1.84 -0.01 -17.45
C LEU A 246 -1.63 0.77 -16.14
N LEU A 247 -1.11 0.13 -15.09
CA LEU A 247 -0.86 0.80 -13.82
C LEU A 247 0.21 1.89 -13.95
N LYS A 248 1.25 1.66 -14.74
CA LYS A 248 2.27 2.68 -15.05
C LYS A 248 1.69 3.84 -15.84
N GLU A 249 0.90 3.56 -16.87
CA GLU A 249 0.26 4.57 -17.72
C GLU A 249 -0.63 5.50 -16.90
N HIS A 250 -1.33 4.95 -15.91
CA HIS A 250 -2.20 5.70 -15.02
C HIS A 250 -1.50 6.26 -13.77
N GLY A 251 -0.20 6.03 -13.59
CA GLY A 251 0.53 6.50 -12.42
C GLY A 251 0.04 5.90 -11.09
N ILE A 252 -0.38 4.63 -11.10
CA ILE A 252 -0.90 3.93 -9.93
C ILE A 252 0.25 3.21 -9.20
N LEU A 253 0.29 3.30 -7.88
CA LEU A 253 1.28 2.63 -7.05
C LEU A 253 1.08 1.12 -7.06
N PHE A 254 2.13 0.37 -7.43
CA PHE A 254 2.14 -1.07 -7.34
C PHE A 254 3.52 -1.64 -7.01
N GLY A 255 3.52 -2.85 -6.49
CA GLY A 255 4.68 -3.71 -6.30
C GLY A 255 4.38 -5.13 -6.78
N THR A 256 5.33 -6.03 -6.60
CA THR A 256 5.18 -7.43 -6.94
C THR A 256 5.15 -8.31 -5.71
N SER A 257 4.35 -9.38 -5.77
CA SER A 257 4.32 -10.45 -4.79
C SER A 257 4.83 -11.73 -5.46
N ILE A 258 5.93 -12.26 -4.94
CA ILE A 258 6.63 -13.40 -5.54
C ILE A 258 6.65 -14.54 -4.54
N CYS A 259 6.17 -15.70 -4.96
CA CYS A 259 6.37 -16.93 -4.20
C CYS A 259 7.77 -17.50 -4.49
N TYR A 260 8.63 -17.44 -3.50
CA TYR A 260 10.00 -17.90 -3.63
C TYR A 260 10.05 -19.44 -3.69
N THR A 261 10.38 -19.96 -4.85
CA THR A 261 10.51 -21.40 -5.12
C THR A 261 11.89 -21.73 -5.68
N LEU A 262 12.21 -23.03 -5.77
CA LEU A 262 13.48 -23.47 -6.37
C LEU A 262 13.71 -22.92 -7.79
N SER A 263 12.65 -22.64 -8.55
CA SER A 263 12.74 -22.02 -9.88
C SER A 263 13.25 -20.57 -9.85
N LEU A 264 13.15 -19.88 -8.71
CA LEU A 264 13.54 -18.48 -8.54
C LEU A 264 14.90 -18.28 -7.86
N ILE A 265 15.48 -19.34 -7.23
CA ILE A 265 16.78 -19.22 -6.57
C ILE A 265 17.91 -18.81 -7.52
N HIS A 266 17.80 -19.11 -8.80
CA HIS A 266 18.79 -18.71 -9.80
C HIS A 266 18.66 -17.24 -10.24
N ILE A 267 17.55 -16.59 -9.95
CA ILE A 267 17.25 -15.19 -10.32
C ILE A 267 17.51 -14.25 -9.14
N SER A 268 17.28 -14.71 -7.91
CA SER A 268 17.47 -13.93 -6.71
C SER A 268 18.75 -14.33 -5.99
N GLU A 269 19.82 -13.61 -6.26
CA GLU A 269 21.11 -13.54 -5.56
C GLU A 269 21.74 -14.83 -5.01
N PRO A 270 22.93 -15.21 -5.50
CA PRO A 270 23.76 -16.28 -4.92
C PRO A 270 24.16 -16.06 -3.45
N THR A 271 24.05 -14.83 -2.95
CA THR A 271 24.44 -14.44 -1.58
C THR A 271 23.52 -14.93 -0.48
N ARG A 272 22.30 -15.38 -0.78
CA ARG A 272 21.38 -15.92 0.25
C ARG A 272 21.57 -17.42 0.53
N GLN A 273 22.28 -18.15 -0.31
CA GLN A 273 22.56 -19.57 -0.07
C GLN A 273 23.52 -19.80 1.12
N GLU A 274 24.37 -18.84 1.46
CA GLU A 274 25.30 -18.95 2.58
C GLU A 274 24.64 -18.71 3.96
N ALA A 275 23.45 -18.11 4.00
CA ALA A 275 22.76 -17.77 5.24
C ALA A 275 21.85 -18.90 5.79
N ILE A 276 21.74 -20.03 5.11
CA ILE A 276 20.84 -21.15 5.48
C ILE A 276 21.62 -22.45 5.74
N SER A 277 22.97 -22.44 5.66
CA SER A 277 23.83 -23.58 6.00
C SER A 277 24.32 -23.54 7.46
#